data_464fff1f82d337c87a9bdd776393a392
#
_entry.id   464fff1f82d337c87a9bdd776393a392
#
_cell.length_a   1.000
_cell.length_b   1.000
_cell.length_c   1.000
_cell.angle_alpha   90.00
_cell.angle_beta   90.00
_cell.angle_gamma   90.00
#
_symmetry.space_group_name_H-M   'P 1'
#
loop_
_entity.id
_entity.type
_entity.pdbx_description
1 polymer ?
#
loop_
_entity_poly.entity_id
_entity_poly.type
_entity_poly.pdbx_seq_one_letter_code
_entity_poly.pdbx_strand_id
1 'polypeptide(L)'
;VSLFTDIHLCKKILKKLKGMLAQKGKLVFAVDTVANRCPDDSDYKLSIAVKTKEGLDLTLRSKNYYDESSQTQFSPGIYELYDGARLLKSELMDFQTHLYKFGEMEQLLTEIGFTAIRTYSSFKKEQAINDECEMFLFECTVS
;
A
#
# COMPACT_ATOMS: atom_id res chain seq x y z
N VAL A 1 -4.86 3.42 0.47
CA VAL A 1 -4.87 3.86 -0.94
C VAL A 1 -3.86 3.08 -1.78
N SER A 2 -2.66 2.84 -1.26
CA SER A 2 -1.62 2.08 -1.99
C SER A 2 -2.04 0.64 -2.36
N LEU A 3 -3.00 0.06 -1.67
CA LEU A 3 -3.55 -1.27 -1.98
C LEU A 3 -4.45 -1.27 -3.23
N PHE A 4 -4.86 -0.11 -3.72
CA PHE A 4 -5.64 0.00 -4.94
C PHE A 4 -4.71 0.09 -6.15
N THR A 5 -4.34 -1.05 -6.71
CA THR A 5 -3.45 -1.13 -7.88
C THR A 5 -4.16 -0.80 -9.19
N ASP A 6 -5.49 -0.88 -9.22
CA ASP A 6 -6.30 -0.41 -10.33
C ASP A 6 -6.59 1.09 -10.19
N ILE A 7 -6.01 1.89 -11.08
CA ILE A 7 -6.14 3.35 -11.06
C ILE A 7 -7.59 3.82 -11.21
N HIS A 8 -8.41 3.10 -11.97
CA HIS A 8 -9.81 3.46 -12.16
C HIS A 8 -10.62 3.24 -10.88
N LEU A 9 -10.34 2.15 -10.18
CA LEU A 9 -10.95 1.88 -8.87
C LEU A 9 -10.51 2.92 -7.84
N CYS A 10 -9.22 3.27 -7.83
CA CYS A 10 -8.68 4.30 -6.94
C CYS A 10 -9.38 5.65 -7.17
N LYS A 11 -9.50 6.07 -8.41
CA LYS A 11 -10.23 7.30 -8.78
C LYS A 11 -11.69 7.27 -8.30
N LYS A 12 -12.37 6.15 -8.49
CA LYS A 12 -13.77 5.97 -8.08
C LYS A 12 -13.93 6.10 -6.57
N ILE A 13 -13.02 5.51 -5.80
CA ILE A 13 -13.03 5.57 -4.34
C ILE A 13 -12.75 6.99 -3.86
N LEU A 14 -11.77 7.66 -4.42
CA LEU A 14 -11.44 9.03 -4.06
C LEU A 14 -12.58 10.01 -4.40
N LYS A 15 -13.27 9.82 -5.54
CA LYS A 15 -14.48 10.59 -5.89
C LYS A 15 -15.59 10.37 -4.87
N LYS A 16 -15.78 9.14 -4.43
CA LYS A 16 -16.77 8.82 -3.41
C LYS A 16 -16.43 9.47 -2.08
N LEU A 17 -15.17 9.42 -1.67
CA LEU A 17 -14.71 10.09 -0.45
C LEU A 17 -14.92 11.61 -0.55
N LYS A 18 -14.62 12.22 -1.69
CA LYS A 18 -14.88 13.63 -1.94
C LYS A 18 -16.35 13.99 -1.72
N GLY A 19 -17.26 13.17 -2.26
CA GLY A 19 -18.70 13.37 -2.09
C GLY A 19 -19.21 13.21 -0.66
N MET A 20 -18.45 12.54 0.19
CA MET A 20 -18.80 12.36 1.60
C MET A 20 -18.29 13.49 2.51
N LEU A 21 -17.38 14.30 2.02
CA LEU A 21 -16.83 15.42 2.79
C LEU A 21 -17.76 16.61 2.77
N ALA A 22 -17.87 17.29 3.91
CA ALA A 22 -18.57 18.57 4.01
C ALA A 22 -17.84 19.63 3.17
N GLN A 23 -18.52 20.70 2.82
CA GLN A 23 -17.92 21.85 2.16
C GLN A 23 -16.74 22.36 3.00
N LYS A 24 -15.60 22.60 2.34
CA LYS A 24 -14.31 22.92 3.00
C LYS A 24 -13.76 21.77 3.87
N GLY A 25 -14.32 20.58 3.75
CA GLY A 25 -13.81 19.40 4.42
C GLY A 25 -12.42 19.02 3.93
N LYS A 26 -11.65 18.41 4.81
CA LYS A 26 -10.25 18.05 4.57
C LYS A 26 -10.10 16.54 4.53
N LEU A 27 -9.36 16.05 3.52
CA LEU A 27 -8.95 14.65 3.42
C LEU A 27 -7.44 14.56 3.69
N VAL A 28 -7.06 13.66 4.58
CA VAL A 28 -5.65 13.37 4.90
C VAL A 28 -5.41 11.87 4.76
N PHE A 29 -4.41 11.50 4.00
CA PHE A 29 -4.04 10.09 3.83
C PHE A 29 -2.58 9.95 3.41
N ALA A 30 -2.02 8.77 3.62
CA ALA A 30 -0.66 8.44 3.22
C ALA A 30 -0.64 7.35 2.16
N VAL A 31 0.40 7.35 1.34
CA VAL A 31 0.68 6.31 0.36
C VAL A 31 2.12 5.83 0.47
N ASP A 32 2.36 4.59 0.03
CA ASP A 32 3.70 4.06 -0.15
C ASP A 32 4.33 4.63 -1.42
N THR A 33 5.63 4.77 -1.42
CA THR A 33 6.37 5.40 -2.50
C THR A 33 7.32 4.42 -3.19
N VAL A 34 7.83 4.82 -4.35
CA VAL A 34 8.85 4.02 -5.07
C VAL A 34 10.12 3.83 -4.24
N ALA A 35 10.40 4.68 -3.25
CA ALA A 35 11.50 4.49 -2.32
C ALA A 35 11.30 3.29 -1.37
N ASN A 36 10.06 2.81 -1.22
CA ASN A 36 9.74 1.62 -0.42
C ASN A 36 9.91 0.30 -1.18
N ARG A 37 10.34 0.35 -2.42
CA ARG A 37 10.56 -0.84 -3.24
C ARG A 37 11.47 -1.83 -2.50
N CYS A 38 11.00 -3.08 -2.36
CA CYS A 38 11.81 -4.16 -1.83
C CYS A 38 12.64 -4.81 -2.95
N PRO A 39 13.86 -5.31 -2.64
CA PRO A 39 14.63 -6.12 -3.60
C PRO A 39 13.83 -7.35 -4.04
N ASP A 40 14.01 -7.75 -5.29
CA ASP A 40 13.35 -8.94 -5.82
C ASP A 40 13.91 -10.21 -5.19
N ASP A 41 13.03 -11.07 -4.70
CA ASP A 41 13.38 -12.39 -4.19
C ASP A 41 13.33 -13.42 -5.31
N SER A 42 14.27 -14.38 -5.29
CA SER A 42 14.27 -15.50 -6.23
C SER A 42 13.27 -16.58 -5.86
N ASP A 43 12.90 -16.68 -4.57
CA ASP A 43 12.02 -17.72 -4.04
C ASP A 43 11.31 -17.24 -2.76
N TYR A 44 10.32 -18.01 -2.32
CA TYR A 44 9.62 -17.78 -1.06
C TYR A 44 10.56 -17.99 0.12
N LYS A 45 10.52 -17.07 1.08
CA LYS A 45 11.30 -17.12 2.31
C LYS A 45 10.37 -17.13 3.52
N LEU A 46 10.78 -17.84 4.57
CA LEU A 46 10.05 -17.84 5.83
C LEU A 46 10.09 -16.43 6.44
N SER A 47 8.92 -15.84 6.61
CA SER A 47 8.78 -14.49 7.18
C SER A 47 8.39 -14.53 8.64
N ILE A 48 7.44 -15.40 9.01
CA ILE A 48 6.90 -15.51 10.36
C ILE A 48 6.68 -16.99 10.69
N ALA A 49 7.00 -17.36 11.93
CA ALA A 49 6.67 -18.66 12.50
C ALA A 49 6.19 -18.43 13.94
N VAL A 50 4.95 -18.80 14.23
CA VAL A 50 4.34 -18.63 15.56
C VAL A 50 3.58 -19.88 15.95
N LYS A 51 3.39 -20.10 17.27
CA LYS A 51 2.49 -21.12 17.80
C LYS A 51 1.13 -20.52 18.10
N THR A 52 0.07 -21.24 17.72
CA THR A 52 -1.30 -20.88 18.09
C THR A 52 -1.59 -21.25 19.54
N LYS A 53 -2.72 -20.79 20.08
CA LYS A 53 -3.17 -21.16 21.44
C LYS A 53 -3.38 -22.66 21.59
N GLU A 54 -3.74 -23.35 20.50
CA GLU A 54 -3.97 -24.80 20.46
C GLU A 54 -2.67 -25.59 20.30
N GLY A 55 -1.51 -24.92 20.24
CA GLY A 55 -0.21 -25.56 20.08
C GLY A 55 0.15 -25.93 18.64
N LEU A 56 -0.59 -25.42 17.66
CA LEU A 56 -0.29 -25.61 16.24
C LEU A 56 0.76 -24.62 15.77
N ASP A 57 1.50 -24.98 14.72
CA ASP A 57 2.50 -24.11 14.12
C ASP A 57 1.91 -23.38 12.90
N LEU A 58 1.90 -22.05 12.96
CA LEU A 58 1.50 -21.19 11.85
C LEU A 58 2.72 -20.53 11.24
N THR A 59 2.92 -20.73 9.95
CA THR A 59 4.01 -20.11 9.21
C THR A 59 3.50 -19.23 8.08
N LEU A 60 4.25 -18.17 7.78
CA LEU A 60 4.07 -17.35 6.59
C LEU A 60 5.38 -17.37 5.80
N ARG A 61 5.29 -17.79 4.54
CA ARG A 61 6.37 -17.64 3.56
C ARG A 61 5.94 -16.57 2.58
N SER A 62 6.83 -15.68 2.23
CA SER A 62 6.54 -14.60 1.29
C SER A 62 7.68 -14.41 0.30
N LYS A 63 7.34 -13.80 -0.83
CA LYS A 63 8.26 -13.46 -1.89
C LYS A 63 7.93 -12.06 -2.35
N ASN A 64 8.94 -11.21 -2.51
CA ASN A 64 8.77 -9.86 -3.01
C ASN A 64 9.32 -9.75 -4.43
N TYR A 65 8.59 -9.12 -5.32
CA TYR A 65 9.09 -8.69 -6.62
C TYR A 65 8.35 -7.44 -7.09
N TYR A 66 9.02 -6.65 -7.91
CA TYR A 66 8.49 -5.36 -8.35
C TYR A 66 8.36 -5.30 -9.86
N ASP A 67 7.20 -4.86 -10.34
CA ASP A 67 6.98 -4.53 -11.74
C ASP A 67 7.10 -3.01 -11.93
N GLU A 68 8.19 -2.59 -12.55
CA GLU A 68 8.48 -1.18 -12.77
C GLU A 68 7.50 -0.50 -13.72
N SER A 69 6.97 -1.22 -14.70
CA SER A 69 6.05 -0.66 -15.69
C SER A 69 4.70 -0.26 -15.07
N SER A 70 4.21 -1.02 -14.11
CA SER A 70 2.95 -0.75 -13.38
C SER A 70 3.18 -0.12 -12.01
N GLN A 71 4.43 0.04 -11.58
CA GLN A 71 4.79 0.51 -10.24
C GLN A 71 4.14 -0.33 -9.14
N THR A 72 4.03 -1.64 -9.37
CA THR A 72 3.40 -2.57 -8.44
C THR A 72 4.43 -3.42 -7.73
N GLN A 73 4.44 -3.34 -6.40
CA GLN A 73 5.17 -4.24 -5.52
C GLN A 73 4.28 -5.44 -5.23
N PHE A 74 4.68 -6.61 -5.72
CA PHE A 74 4.01 -7.88 -5.43
C PHE A 74 4.65 -8.52 -4.21
N SER A 75 3.81 -8.94 -3.27
CA SER A 75 4.25 -9.61 -2.03
C SER A 75 3.33 -10.80 -1.74
N PRO A 76 3.26 -11.79 -2.65
CA PRO A 76 2.44 -12.98 -2.40
C PRO A 76 2.94 -13.72 -1.16
N GLY A 77 2.02 -14.24 -0.37
CA GLY A 77 2.30 -14.98 0.85
C GLY A 77 1.58 -16.32 0.89
N ILE A 78 2.21 -17.30 1.51
CA ILE A 78 1.63 -18.62 1.74
C ILE A 78 1.56 -18.84 3.24
N TYR A 79 0.33 -18.87 3.77
CA TYR A 79 0.08 -19.27 5.16
C TYR A 79 -0.08 -20.77 5.23
N GLU A 80 0.62 -21.40 6.15
CA GLU A 80 0.54 -22.85 6.38
C GLU A 80 0.34 -23.12 7.87
N LEU A 81 -0.64 -23.97 8.19
CA LEU A 81 -0.92 -24.40 9.55
C LEU A 81 -0.55 -25.86 9.70
N TYR A 82 0.31 -26.18 10.68
CA TYR A 82 0.83 -27.53 10.93
C TYR A 82 0.45 -28.02 12.33
N ASP A 83 0.17 -29.30 12.41
CA ASP A 83 0.17 -30.08 13.66
C ASP A 83 1.39 -31.00 13.62
N GLY A 84 2.48 -30.61 14.30
CA GLY A 84 3.77 -31.29 14.15
C GLY A 84 4.26 -31.20 12.69
N ALA A 85 4.47 -32.34 12.06
CA ALA A 85 4.86 -32.40 10.64
C ALA A 85 3.67 -32.46 9.67
N ARG A 86 2.44 -32.47 10.17
CA ARG A 86 1.22 -32.60 9.37
C ARG A 86 0.68 -31.26 8.97
N LEU A 87 0.59 -31.01 7.66
CA LEU A 87 -0.06 -29.81 7.12
C LEU A 87 -1.58 -29.95 7.25
N LEU A 88 -2.20 -29.05 8.01
CA LEU A 88 -3.66 -29.02 8.20
C LEU A 88 -4.35 -28.11 7.20
N LYS A 89 -3.76 -26.94 6.90
CA LYS A 89 -4.34 -25.93 6.02
C LYS A 89 -3.24 -25.11 5.35
N SER A 90 -3.48 -24.75 4.09
CA SER A 90 -2.62 -23.83 3.34
C SER A 90 -3.50 -22.78 2.65
N GLU A 91 -3.06 -21.52 2.68
CA GLU A 91 -3.79 -20.41 2.08
C GLU A 91 -2.81 -19.47 1.39
N LEU A 92 -3.10 -19.16 0.12
CA LEU A 92 -2.33 -18.19 -0.65
C LEU A 92 -2.97 -16.81 -0.52
N MET A 93 -2.15 -15.82 -0.15
CA MET A 93 -2.55 -14.41 -0.13
C MET A 93 -1.80 -13.67 -1.22
N ASP A 94 -2.54 -13.06 -2.15
CA ASP A 94 -1.99 -12.23 -3.22
C ASP A 94 -2.00 -10.76 -2.75
N PHE A 95 -0.89 -10.32 -2.19
CA PHE A 95 -0.74 -8.97 -1.67
C PHE A 95 -0.02 -8.09 -2.69
N GLN A 96 -0.66 -7.00 -3.10
CA GLN A 96 -0.13 -6.07 -4.11
C GLN A 96 -0.25 -4.64 -3.61
N THR A 97 0.78 -3.84 -3.88
CA THR A 97 0.83 -2.44 -3.48
C THR A 97 1.31 -1.59 -4.64
N HIS A 98 0.57 -0.54 -4.98
CA HIS A 98 1.05 0.46 -5.93
C HIS A 98 1.99 1.43 -5.22
N LEU A 99 3.21 1.59 -5.73
CA LEU A 99 4.20 2.53 -5.20
C LEU A 99 4.15 3.82 -6.01
N TYR A 100 3.86 4.93 -5.34
CA TYR A 100 3.65 6.21 -5.99
C TYR A 100 4.95 6.97 -6.20
N LYS A 101 5.07 7.63 -7.36
CA LYS A 101 6.11 8.61 -7.65
C LYS A 101 5.67 9.98 -7.18
N PHE A 102 6.63 10.86 -6.93
CA PHE A 102 6.37 12.25 -6.60
C PHE A 102 5.53 12.91 -7.71
N GLY A 103 4.46 13.59 -7.32
CA GLY A 103 3.54 14.26 -8.25
C GLY A 103 2.42 13.40 -8.83
N GLU A 104 2.52 12.08 -8.76
CA GLU A 104 1.52 11.16 -9.33
C GLU A 104 0.15 11.30 -8.67
N MET A 105 0.09 11.23 -7.35
CA MET A 105 -1.17 11.35 -6.61
C MET A 105 -1.71 12.78 -6.64
N GLU A 106 -0.85 13.79 -6.64
CA GLU A 106 -1.27 15.19 -6.75
C GLU A 106 -2.03 15.45 -8.05
N GLN A 107 -1.54 14.89 -9.16
CA GLN A 107 -2.22 15.00 -10.44
C GLN A 107 -3.58 14.32 -10.38
N LEU A 108 -3.65 13.13 -9.79
CA LEU A 108 -4.90 12.39 -9.64
C LEU A 108 -5.92 13.16 -8.80
N LEU A 109 -5.50 13.72 -7.67
CA LEU A 109 -6.36 14.53 -6.80
C LEU A 109 -6.87 15.79 -7.49
N THR A 110 -6.00 16.43 -8.26
CA THR A 110 -6.36 17.61 -9.06
C THR A 110 -7.42 17.26 -10.11
N GLU A 111 -7.27 16.16 -10.82
CA GLU A 111 -8.24 15.67 -11.82
C GLU A 111 -9.60 15.38 -11.20
N ILE A 112 -9.63 14.87 -9.98
CA ILE A 112 -10.87 14.57 -9.24
C ILE A 112 -11.56 15.85 -8.78
N GLY A 113 -10.80 16.94 -8.59
CA GLY A 113 -11.32 18.23 -8.19
C GLY A 113 -11.07 18.62 -6.75
N PHE A 114 -10.10 17.99 -6.09
CA PHE A 114 -9.61 18.46 -4.80
C PHE A 114 -8.77 19.71 -4.98
N THR A 115 -8.75 20.57 -3.97
CA THR A 115 -8.01 21.82 -3.94
C THR A 115 -7.08 21.90 -2.73
N ALA A 116 -6.19 22.90 -2.73
CA ALA A 116 -5.22 23.11 -1.65
C ALA A 116 -4.43 21.83 -1.31
N ILE A 117 -4.00 21.11 -2.36
CA ILE A 117 -3.28 19.85 -2.23
C ILE A 117 -1.87 20.13 -1.71
N ARG A 118 -1.51 19.47 -0.62
CA ARG A 118 -0.16 19.53 -0.04
C ARG A 118 0.39 18.13 0.10
N THR A 119 1.67 17.96 -0.24
CA THR A 119 2.39 16.68 -0.16
C THR A 119 3.51 16.83 0.85
N TYR A 120 3.47 16.01 1.88
CA TYR A 120 4.47 15.97 2.94
C TYR A 120 5.25 14.66 2.90
N SER A 121 6.50 14.69 3.35
CA SER A 121 7.38 13.52 3.42
C SER A 121 7.26 12.74 4.74
N SER A 122 6.56 13.30 5.72
CA SER A 122 6.39 12.70 7.04
C SER A 122 5.15 13.20 7.76
N PHE A 123 4.78 12.54 8.85
CA PHE A 123 3.70 13.01 9.74
C PHE A 123 4.04 14.32 10.46
N LYS A 124 5.30 14.73 10.44
CA LYS A 124 5.74 16.04 10.94
C LYS A 124 5.49 17.17 9.94
N LYS A 125 4.88 16.87 8.81
CA LYS A 125 4.54 17.81 7.74
C LYS A 125 5.75 18.52 7.13
N GLU A 126 6.85 17.80 6.98
CA GLU A 126 7.98 18.24 6.17
C GLU A 126 7.61 18.12 4.70
N GLN A 127 7.93 19.15 3.91
CA GLN A 127 7.55 19.17 2.50
C GLN A 127 8.26 18.06 1.70
N ALA A 128 7.50 17.29 0.93
CA ALA A 128 8.05 16.31 -0.01
C ALA A 128 8.61 17.03 -1.24
N ILE A 129 9.76 16.61 -1.73
CA ILE A 129 10.46 17.26 -2.84
C ILE A 129 10.84 16.33 -4.00
N ASN A 130 10.89 15.02 -3.80
CA ASN A 130 11.32 14.05 -4.82
C ASN A 130 10.89 12.61 -4.48
N ASP A 131 11.33 11.66 -5.33
CA ASP A 131 11.04 10.24 -5.18
C ASP A 131 11.87 9.52 -4.09
N GLU A 132 12.75 10.22 -3.39
CA GLU A 132 13.55 9.63 -2.30
C GLU A 132 12.79 9.55 -0.98
N CYS A 133 11.63 10.18 -0.89
CA CYS A 133 10.77 10.11 0.29
C CYS A 133 10.21 8.71 0.47
N GLU A 134 10.30 8.17 1.69
CA GLU A 134 9.78 6.82 2.00
C GLU A 134 8.25 6.78 2.16
N MET A 135 7.62 7.92 2.27
CA MET A 135 6.17 8.06 2.27
C MET A 135 5.75 9.41 1.70
N PHE A 136 4.54 9.49 1.18
CA PHE A 136 3.87 10.76 0.91
C PHE A 136 2.61 10.84 1.76
N LEU A 137 2.50 11.92 2.52
CA LEU A 137 1.28 12.28 3.25
C LEU A 137 0.59 13.40 2.49
N PHE A 138 -0.65 13.18 2.11
CA PHE A 138 -1.44 14.16 1.37
C PHE A 138 -2.48 14.82 2.25
N GLU A 139 -2.62 16.12 2.09
CA GLU A 139 -3.68 16.92 2.66
C GLU A 139 -4.33 17.70 1.54
N CYS A 140 -5.64 17.56 1.39
CA CYS A 140 -6.39 18.27 0.37
C CYS A 140 -7.78 18.61 0.86
N THR A 141 -8.42 19.60 0.21
CA THR A 141 -9.72 20.10 0.62
C THR A 141 -10.73 20.02 -0.52
N VAL A 142 -12.00 20.10 -0.14
CA VAL A 142 -13.13 20.27 -1.06
C VAL A 142 -13.55 21.73 -1.01
N SER A 143 -13.54 22.37 -2.15
CA SER A 143 -14.00 23.77 -2.29
C SER A 143 -15.53 23.90 -2.30
#